data_729d8c3e2caa05b4fcb760ded01dea6c
#
_entry.id   729d8c3e2caa05b4fcb760ded01dea6c
#
_cell.length_a   1.000
_cell.length_b   1.000
_cell.length_c   1.000
_cell.angle_alpha   90.00
_cell.angle_beta   90.00
_cell.angle_gamma   90.00
#
_symmetry.space_group_name_H-M   'P 1'
#
loop_
_entity.id
_entity.type
_entity.pdbx_description
1 polymer ?
#
loop_
_entity_poly.entity_id
_entity_poly.type
_entity_poly.pdbx_seq_one_letter_code
_entity_poly.pdbx_strand_id
1 'polypeptide(L)'
;MKNKLIIATEIPPIPNSDLLDLKSLHKQNCNIPSDIYLHLPILYEYAKKCNHVTEMGARGGNSTVTFLYANPKKFISYDYQYSSPEPHLKNDVDNLISILERAKLQGSNCHYIGEDVLTVEIEETDLLFIDTWHCYSQLKKELELHSKKVKKYIAFHDTSLYGTVGEGYPSLDINHPNRNSMDGSGGIFKAIEEFLESNSEWNIEYQSSDNNGLTIISK
;
A
#
# COMPACT_ATOMS: atom_id res chain seq x y z
N MET A 1 -15.45 15.64 -17.09
CA MET A 1 -14.54 16.13 -16.04
C MET A 1 -14.82 15.25 -14.82
N LYS A 2 -13.96 14.27 -14.53
CA LYS A 2 -14.08 13.41 -13.36
C LYS A 2 -13.67 14.23 -12.14
N ASN A 3 -14.53 14.34 -11.14
CA ASN A 3 -14.22 15.01 -9.88
C ASN A 3 -13.13 14.21 -9.16
N LYS A 4 -11.92 14.72 -9.21
CA LYS A 4 -10.80 14.24 -8.43
C LYS A 4 -11.08 14.61 -6.98
N LEU A 5 -11.52 13.64 -6.16
CA LEU A 5 -11.71 13.86 -4.73
C LEU A 5 -10.33 13.91 -4.07
N ILE A 6 -9.69 15.06 -4.15
CA ILE A 6 -8.52 15.36 -3.31
C ILE A 6 -9.10 15.73 -1.96
N ILE A 7 -9.01 14.84 -0.97
CA ILE A 7 -9.32 15.23 0.41
C ILE A 7 -8.17 16.10 0.92
N ALA A 8 -8.19 17.36 0.51
CA ALA A 8 -7.57 18.45 1.23
C ALA A 8 -8.65 19.05 2.12
N THR A 9 -9.08 18.36 3.15
CA THR A 9 -10.00 18.93 4.12
C THR A 9 -9.21 19.82 5.07
N GLU A 10 -9.64 21.08 5.20
CA GLU A 10 -9.36 21.88 6.39
C GLU A 10 -10.10 21.19 7.55
N ILE A 11 -9.37 20.42 8.33
CA ILE A 11 -9.91 19.67 9.46
C ILE A 11 -9.71 20.52 10.70
N PRO A 12 -10.76 20.69 11.54
CA PRO A 12 -10.60 21.37 12.80
C PRO A 12 -9.60 20.61 13.68
N PRO A 13 -8.70 21.32 14.40
CA PRO A 13 -7.69 20.66 15.23
C PRO A 13 -8.35 19.82 16.31
N ILE A 14 -8.05 18.52 16.33
CA ILE A 14 -8.42 17.62 17.42
C ILE A 14 -7.61 18.05 18.66
N PRO A 15 -8.21 18.16 19.85
CA PRO A 15 -7.48 18.50 21.07
C PRO A 15 -6.33 17.51 21.33
N ASN A 16 -5.15 18.02 21.54
CA ASN A 16 -3.84 17.39 21.37
C ASN A 16 -3.39 16.45 22.50
N SER A 17 -4.24 16.03 23.46
CA SER A 17 -3.75 15.38 24.68
C SER A 17 -3.75 13.84 24.70
N ASP A 18 -4.53 13.18 23.82
CA ASP A 18 -4.73 11.72 23.96
C ASP A 18 -4.35 10.88 22.72
N LEU A 19 -3.79 11.50 21.71
CA LEU A 19 -3.43 10.81 20.47
C LEU A 19 -1.98 10.33 20.47
N LEU A 20 -1.76 9.01 20.34
CA LEU A 20 -0.44 8.44 20.14
C LEU A 20 0.26 9.08 18.91
N ASP A 21 1.53 9.43 19.05
CA ASP A 21 2.34 9.90 17.91
C ASP A 21 2.61 8.75 16.91
N LEU A 22 3.08 9.08 15.71
CA LEU A 22 3.37 8.08 14.67
C LEU A 22 4.40 7.03 15.11
N LYS A 23 5.38 7.42 15.94
CA LYS A 23 6.37 6.49 16.50
C LYS A 23 5.71 5.47 17.43
N SER A 24 4.86 5.94 18.33
CA SER A 24 4.15 5.09 19.26
C SER A 24 3.16 4.16 18.57
N LEU A 25 2.44 4.66 17.55
CA LEU A 25 1.56 3.85 16.69
C LEU A 25 2.34 2.79 15.92
N HIS A 26 3.46 3.16 15.28
CA HIS A 26 4.31 2.20 14.60
C HIS A 26 4.81 1.10 15.55
N LYS A 27 5.32 1.48 16.73
CA LYS A 27 5.74 0.51 17.74
C LYS A 27 4.60 -0.39 18.19
N GLN A 28 3.40 0.13 18.36
CA GLN A 28 2.22 -0.64 18.70
C GLN A 28 1.88 -1.63 17.59
N ASN A 29 1.82 -1.19 16.33
CA ASN A 29 1.51 -2.03 15.18
C ASN A 29 2.55 -3.16 14.98
N CYS A 30 3.83 -2.91 15.28
CA CYS A 30 4.87 -3.96 15.26
C CYS A 30 4.72 -5.02 16.35
N ASN A 31 3.90 -4.80 17.39
CA ASN A 31 3.73 -5.71 18.51
C ASN A 31 2.32 -6.34 18.59
N ILE A 32 1.35 -5.81 17.86
CA ILE A 32 0.00 -6.36 17.78
C ILE A 32 -0.08 -7.28 16.56
N PRO A 33 -0.37 -8.59 16.75
CA PRO A 33 -0.47 -9.52 15.64
C PRO A 33 -1.49 -9.06 14.58
N SER A 34 -1.01 -8.95 13.36
CA SER A 34 -1.78 -8.70 12.15
C SER A 34 -1.14 -9.47 10.98
N ASP A 35 -1.71 -9.39 9.81
CA ASP A 35 -1.16 -10.00 8.61
C ASP A 35 0.19 -9.42 8.16
N ILE A 36 0.55 -8.21 8.63
CA ILE A 36 1.76 -7.48 8.19
C ILE A 36 2.72 -7.11 9.33
N TYR A 37 2.37 -7.34 10.61
CA TYR A 37 3.09 -6.73 11.75
C TYR A 37 4.60 -7.06 11.80
N LEU A 38 5.02 -8.26 11.38
CA LEU A 38 6.44 -8.66 11.35
C LEU A 38 7.22 -7.94 10.24
N HIS A 39 6.54 -7.46 9.21
CA HIS A 39 7.15 -6.78 8.08
C HIS A 39 7.30 -5.26 8.29
N LEU A 40 6.53 -4.66 9.20
CA LEU A 40 6.57 -3.22 9.43
C LEU A 40 7.97 -2.67 9.78
N PRO A 41 8.80 -3.35 10.62
CA PRO A 41 10.18 -2.90 10.86
C PRO A 41 11.03 -2.90 9.60
N ILE A 42 10.85 -3.89 8.71
CA ILE A 42 11.60 -4.00 7.46
C ILE A 42 11.19 -2.88 6.51
N LEU A 43 9.87 -2.70 6.30
CA LEU A 43 9.33 -1.64 5.46
C LEU A 43 9.78 -0.24 5.93
N TYR A 44 9.87 -0.02 7.25
CA TYR A 44 10.42 1.19 7.84
C TYR A 44 11.86 1.46 7.39
N GLU A 45 12.75 0.44 7.46
CA GLU A 45 14.16 0.60 7.09
C GLU A 45 14.34 0.87 5.58
N TYR A 46 13.46 0.34 4.72
CA TYR A 46 13.48 0.70 3.29
C TYR A 46 12.93 2.10 3.05
N ALA A 47 11.81 2.45 3.68
CA ALA A 47 11.19 3.76 3.53
C ALA A 47 12.11 4.92 3.98
N LYS A 48 12.91 4.72 5.02
CA LYS A 48 13.92 5.71 5.48
C LYS A 48 14.97 6.08 4.42
N LYS A 49 15.20 5.22 3.44
CA LYS A 49 16.15 5.46 2.33
C LYS A 49 15.49 6.23 1.17
N CYS A 50 14.18 6.59 1.31
CA CYS A 50 13.35 7.11 0.24
C CYS A 50 12.90 8.55 0.53
N ASN A 51 12.88 9.38 -0.53
CA ASN A 51 12.30 10.72 -0.45
C ASN A 51 10.79 10.70 -0.77
N HIS A 52 10.38 9.79 -1.64
CA HIS A 52 8.97 9.61 -2.01
C HIS A 52 8.59 8.15 -1.86
N VAL A 53 7.52 7.89 -1.12
CA VAL A 53 6.92 6.56 -0.95
C VAL A 53 5.50 6.59 -1.48
N THR A 54 5.18 5.61 -2.31
CA THR A 54 3.81 5.36 -2.81
C THR A 54 3.32 4.03 -2.27
N GLU A 55 2.13 4.03 -1.70
CA GLU A 55 1.43 2.85 -1.19
C GLU A 55 0.21 2.57 -2.05
N MET A 56 -0.01 1.31 -2.41
CA MET A 56 -1.21 0.80 -3.06
C MET A 56 -1.83 -0.27 -2.16
N GLY A 57 -3.05 0.00 -1.67
CA GLY A 57 -3.70 -0.79 -0.63
C GLY A 57 -3.30 -0.32 0.77
N ALA A 58 -4.14 0.51 1.38
CA ALA A 58 -3.90 1.07 2.71
C ALA A 58 -4.74 0.40 3.79
N ARG A 59 -5.94 -0.08 3.42
CA ARG A 59 -6.91 -0.65 4.35
C ARG A 59 -7.03 0.21 5.63
N GLY A 60 -6.77 -0.36 6.80
CA GLY A 60 -6.82 0.34 8.08
C GLY A 60 -5.57 1.14 8.45
N GLY A 61 -4.54 1.19 7.60
CA GLY A 61 -3.38 2.06 7.73
C GLY A 61 -2.19 1.51 8.52
N ASN A 62 -2.06 0.20 8.71
CA ASN A 62 -0.92 -0.39 9.43
C ASN A 62 0.43 -0.07 8.75
N SER A 63 0.52 -0.30 7.44
CA SER A 63 1.68 0.05 6.62
C SER A 63 1.82 1.57 6.47
N THR A 64 0.71 2.29 6.31
CA THR A 64 0.65 3.76 6.24
C THR A 64 1.35 4.43 7.42
N VAL A 65 1.07 3.98 8.66
CA VAL A 65 1.75 4.47 9.89
C VAL A 65 3.27 4.30 9.76
N THR A 66 3.70 3.17 9.28
CA THR A 66 5.13 2.84 9.12
C THR A 66 5.81 3.77 8.13
N PHE A 67 5.20 3.98 6.96
CA PHE A 67 5.75 4.89 5.94
C PHE A 67 5.75 6.34 6.41
N LEU A 68 4.70 6.79 7.07
CA LEU A 68 4.64 8.15 7.64
C LEU A 68 5.64 8.35 8.77
N TYR A 69 5.87 7.34 9.62
CA TYR A 69 6.89 7.39 10.67
C TYR A 69 8.30 7.44 10.08
N ALA A 70 8.56 6.79 8.93
CA ALA A 70 9.83 6.92 8.22
C ALA A 70 10.08 8.35 7.69
N ASN A 71 9.04 9.18 7.64
CA ASN A 71 9.08 10.60 7.32
C ASN A 71 9.71 10.92 5.94
N PRO A 72 9.25 10.33 4.84
CA PRO A 72 9.69 10.72 3.51
C PRO A 72 9.28 12.16 3.21
N LYS A 73 9.95 12.82 2.25
CA LYS A 73 9.56 14.18 1.81
C LYS A 73 8.16 14.21 1.20
N LYS A 74 7.68 13.07 0.68
CA LYS A 74 6.34 12.89 0.13
C LYS A 74 5.86 11.47 0.34
N PHE A 75 4.59 11.34 0.72
CA PHE A 75 3.89 10.07 0.82
C PHE A 75 2.55 10.15 0.10
N ILE A 76 2.25 9.19 -0.76
CA ILE A 76 0.93 9.06 -1.40
C ILE A 76 0.43 7.64 -1.21
N SER A 77 -0.78 7.52 -0.69
CA SER A 77 -1.50 6.25 -0.56
C SER A 77 -2.70 6.21 -1.50
N TYR A 78 -2.86 5.10 -2.18
CA TYR A 78 -3.99 4.80 -3.07
C TYR A 78 -4.77 3.61 -2.51
N ASP A 79 -6.09 3.75 -2.39
CA ASP A 79 -6.93 2.63 -1.99
C ASP A 79 -8.36 2.81 -2.53
N TYR A 80 -8.86 1.80 -3.25
CA TYR A 80 -10.23 1.79 -3.77
C TYR A 80 -11.27 1.78 -2.66
N GLN A 81 -10.93 1.26 -1.50
CA GLN A 81 -11.79 1.07 -0.34
C GLN A 81 -12.51 2.35 0.11
N TYR A 82 -11.86 3.53 -0.06
CA TYR A 82 -12.47 4.82 0.30
C TYR A 82 -13.74 5.12 -0.51
N SER A 83 -13.82 4.63 -1.73
CA SER A 83 -15.00 4.80 -2.59
C SER A 83 -16.01 3.67 -2.46
N SER A 84 -15.71 2.63 -1.67
CA SER A 84 -16.62 1.50 -1.44
C SER A 84 -17.76 1.90 -0.51
N PRO A 85 -19.02 1.58 -0.86
CA PRO A 85 -20.19 1.80 0.00
C PRO A 85 -20.30 0.79 1.15
N GLU A 86 -19.37 -0.14 1.30
CA GLU A 86 -19.46 -1.25 2.25
C GLU A 86 -19.30 -0.79 3.71
N PRO A 87 -20.32 -0.97 4.57
CA PRO A 87 -20.32 -0.42 5.93
C PRO A 87 -19.20 -0.95 6.83
N HIS A 88 -18.72 -2.18 6.61
CA HIS A 88 -17.68 -2.79 7.44
C HIS A 88 -16.30 -2.18 7.18
N LEU A 89 -16.10 -1.55 6.02
CA LEU A 89 -14.86 -0.85 5.68
C LEU A 89 -14.78 0.57 6.28
N LYS A 90 -15.90 1.07 6.80
CA LYS A 90 -15.95 2.43 7.35
C LYS A 90 -14.95 2.63 8.51
N ASN A 91 -14.82 1.68 9.41
CA ASN A 91 -13.89 1.79 10.53
C ASN A 91 -12.43 1.85 10.06
N ASP A 92 -12.08 1.10 9.02
CA ASP A 92 -10.75 1.12 8.44
C ASP A 92 -10.46 2.48 7.80
N VAL A 93 -11.42 3.03 7.06
CA VAL A 93 -11.31 4.37 6.46
C VAL A 93 -11.19 5.46 7.53
N ASP A 94 -12.01 5.43 8.57
CA ASP A 94 -11.98 6.41 9.66
C ASP A 94 -10.61 6.37 10.39
N ASN A 95 -10.05 5.17 10.60
CA ASN A 95 -8.72 5.00 11.18
C ASN A 95 -7.63 5.56 10.28
N LEU A 96 -7.66 5.24 8.99
CA LEU A 96 -6.72 5.75 8.00
C LEU A 96 -6.74 7.29 7.93
N ILE A 97 -7.92 7.89 7.88
CA ILE A 97 -8.07 9.36 7.90
C ILE A 97 -7.43 9.94 9.17
N SER A 98 -7.71 9.38 10.34
CA SER A 98 -7.13 9.83 11.61
C SER A 98 -5.59 9.75 11.61
N ILE A 99 -5.00 8.72 11.02
CA ILE A 99 -3.55 8.58 10.86
C ILE A 99 -2.97 9.70 9.99
N LEU A 100 -3.59 9.96 8.84
CA LEU A 100 -3.14 11.00 7.90
C LEU A 100 -3.26 12.40 8.48
N GLU A 101 -4.32 12.66 9.24
CA GLU A 101 -4.50 13.93 9.96
C GLU A 101 -3.38 14.18 10.96
N ARG A 102 -3.03 13.16 11.76
CA ARG A 102 -1.90 13.22 12.70
C ARG A 102 -0.59 13.49 11.98
N ALA A 103 -0.34 12.79 10.87
CA ALA A 103 0.85 12.99 10.08
C ALA A 103 0.95 14.43 9.56
N LYS A 104 -0.14 15.00 9.06
CA LYS A 104 -0.20 16.40 8.62
C LYS A 104 0.06 17.39 9.75
N LEU A 105 -0.51 17.15 10.94
CA LEU A 105 -0.25 17.97 12.13
C LEU A 105 1.23 17.92 12.56
N GLN A 106 1.93 16.83 12.27
CA GLN A 106 3.38 16.68 12.49
C GLN A 106 4.24 17.17 11.32
N GLY A 107 3.63 17.83 10.32
CA GLY A 107 4.32 18.42 9.18
C GLY A 107 4.60 17.48 8.02
N SER A 108 4.03 16.26 8.00
CA SER A 108 4.19 15.33 6.89
C SER A 108 3.46 15.81 5.63
N ASN A 109 4.14 15.72 4.49
CA ASN A 109 3.52 15.91 3.17
C ASN A 109 2.91 14.59 2.70
N CYS A 110 1.66 14.33 3.10
CA CYS A 110 0.98 13.09 2.80
C CYS A 110 -0.38 13.31 2.14
N HIS A 111 -0.73 12.41 1.20
CA HIS A 111 -1.98 12.44 0.46
C HIS A 111 -2.60 11.05 0.43
N TYR A 112 -3.93 11.00 0.43
CA TYR A 112 -4.71 9.80 0.17
C TYR A 112 -5.58 10.03 -1.07
N ILE A 113 -5.63 9.01 -1.94
CA ILE A 113 -6.38 9.04 -3.19
C ILE A 113 -7.27 7.79 -3.24
N GLY A 114 -8.59 8.00 -3.10
CA GLY A 114 -9.60 6.95 -3.15
C GLY A 114 -9.94 6.57 -4.59
N GLU A 115 -9.01 5.96 -5.30
CA GLU A 115 -9.20 5.55 -6.70
C GLU A 115 -8.60 4.15 -6.93
N ASP A 116 -9.12 3.46 -7.94
CA ASP A 116 -8.60 2.18 -8.42
C ASP A 116 -7.18 2.38 -9.00
N VAL A 117 -6.21 1.66 -8.44
CA VAL A 117 -4.81 1.70 -8.83
C VAL A 117 -4.57 1.37 -10.30
N LEU A 118 -5.49 0.63 -10.94
CA LEU A 118 -5.41 0.32 -12.38
C LEU A 118 -5.88 1.47 -13.29
N THR A 119 -6.41 2.55 -12.72
CA THR A 119 -6.93 3.70 -13.49
C THR A 119 -6.15 4.99 -13.24
N VAL A 120 -5.24 5.00 -12.28
CA VAL A 120 -4.45 6.17 -11.92
C VAL A 120 -3.08 6.18 -12.63
N GLU A 121 -2.54 7.37 -12.82
CA GLU A 121 -1.13 7.56 -13.14
C GLU A 121 -0.41 8.07 -11.89
N ILE A 122 0.51 7.25 -11.36
CA ILE A 122 1.29 7.65 -10.17
C ILE A 122 2.42 8.60 -10.55
N GLU A 123 2.86 9.39 -9.58
CA GLU A 123 4.09 10.18 -9.72
C GLU A 123 5.33 9.29 -9.64
N GLU A 124 6.49 9.81 -10.06
CA GLU A 124 7.76 9.13 -9.80
C GLU A 124 7.98 8.97 -8.29
N THR A 125 8.35 7.76 -7.88
CA THR A 125 8.54 7.39 -6.48
C THR A 125 9.83 6.63 -6.25
N ASP A 126 10.39 6.69 -5.04
CA ASP A 126 11.57 5.88 -4.68
C ASP A 126 11.16 4.47 -4.27
N LEU A 127 10.07 4.33 -3.53
CA LEU A 127 9.51 3.05 -3.08
C LEU A 127 8.04 2.98 -3.49
N LEU A 128 7.66 1.91 -4.16
CA LEU A 128 6.29 1.51 -4.40
C LEU A 128 5.98 0.27 -3.53
N PHE A 129 5.03 0.38 -2.62
CA PHE A 129 4.49 -0.74 -1.86
C PHE A 129 3.15 -1.17 -2.45
N ILE A 130 3.00 -2.47 -2.73
CA ILE A 130 1.80 -3.07 -3.34
C ILE A 130 1.23 -4.13 -2.39
N ASP A 131 0.01 -3.87 -1.91
CA ASP A 131 -0.77 -4.72 -1.02
C ASP A 131 -2.26 -4.62 -1.40
N THR A 132 -2.54 -4.94 -2.66
CA THR A 132 -3.86 -4.83 -3.29
C THR A 132 -4.52 -6.20 -3.43
N TRP A 133 -5.31 -6.43 -4.46
CA TRP A 133 -5.91 -7.74 -4.73
C TRP A 133 -4.84 -8.75 -5.19
N HIS A 134 -4.67 -9.81 -4.40
CA HIS A 134 -3.55 -10.75 -4.52
C HIS A 134 -3.79 -11.82 -5.58
N CYS A 135 -3.75 -11.45 -6.85
CA CYS A 135 -3.77 -12.37 -7.97
C CYS A 135 -2.79 -11.95 -9.08
N TYR A 136 -2.40 -12.94 -9.90
CA TYR A 136 -1.44 -12.75 -10.99
C TYR A 136 -1.82 -11.59 -11.93
N SER A 137 -3.08 -11.57 -12.39
CA SER A 137 -3.54 -10.58 -13.38
C SER A 137 -3.52 -9.15 -12.84
N GLN A 138 -3.88 -8.97 -11.56
CA GLN A 138 -3.84 -7.66 -10.89
C GLN A 138 -2.40 -7.16 -10.78
N LEU A 139 -1.53 -7.96 -10.15
CA LEU A 139 -0.15 -7.54 -9.94
C LEU A 139 0.61 -7.32 -11.25
N LYS A 140 0.39 -8.19 -12.25
CA LYS A 140 0.98 -7.99 -13.58
C LYS A 140 0.60 -6.65 -14.17
N LYS A 141 -0.69 -6.27 -14.06
CA LYS A 141 -1.17 -4.99 -14.58
C LYS A 141 -0.62 -3.80 -13.81
N GLU A 142 -0.52 -3.88 -12.49
CA GLU A 142 0.09 -2.85 -11.66
C GLU A 142 1.57 -2.63 -12.02
N LEU A 143 2.32 -3.70 -12.22
CA LEU A 143 3.72 -3.62 -12.65
C LEU A 143 3.86 -2.99 -14.05
N GLU A 144 3.01 -3.36 -15.02
CA GLU A 144 2.99 -2.76 -16.35
C GLU A 144 2.74 -1.23 -16.31
N LEU A 145 1.82 -0.79 -15.44
CA LEU A 145 1.42 0.61 -15.34
C LEU A 145 2.43 1.47 -14.58
N HIS A 146 2.99 0.93 -13.49
CA HIS A 146 3.63 1.75 -12.47
C HIS A 146 5.13 1.53 -12.31
N SER A 147 5.69 0.37 -12.68
CA SER A 147 7.11 0.04 -12.41
C SER A 147 8.10 1.04 -12.99
N LYS A 148 7.79 1.63 -14.15
CA LYS A 148 8.64 2.65 -14.81
C LYS A 148 8.75 3.96 -14.03
N LYS A 149 7.83 4.21 -13.09
CA LYS A 149 7.84 5.39 -12.21
C LYS A 149 8.65 5.15 -10.94
N VAL A 150 9.10 3.91 -10.69
CA VAL A 150 9.82 3.54 -9.46
C VAL A 150 11.33 3.65 -9.66
N LYS A 151 12.01 4.28 -8.71
CA LYS A 151 13.45 4.59 -8.80
C LYS A 151 14.34 3.61 -8.06
N LYS A 152 13.87 3.02 -6.93
CA LYS A 152 14.72 2.20 -6.06
C LYS A 152 14.12 0.85 -5.73
N TYR A 153 12.90 0.82 -5.14
CA TYR A 153 12.33 -0.38 -4.55
C TYR A 153 10.89 -0.59 -4.97
N ILE A 154 10.51 -1.86 -5.21
CA ILE A 154 9.10 -2.29 -5.22
C ILE A 154 8.98 -3.37 -4.14
N ALA A 155 8.04 -3.19 -3.22
CA ALA A 155 7.75 -4.14 -2.15
C ALA A 155 6.35 -4.73 -2.34
N PHE A 156 6.26 -6.05 -2.24
CA PHE A 156 5.02 -6.83 -2.42
C PHE A 156 4.70 -7.56 -1.14
N HIS A 157 3.50 -7.36 -0.62
CA HIS A 157 2.98 -8.14 0.51
C HIS A 157 2.28 -9.41 0.03
N ASP A 158 1.96 -10.32 0.99
CA ASP A 158 1.24 -11.57 0.76
C ASP A 158 1.92 -12.57 -0.22
N THR A 159 3.23 -12.43 -0.42
CA THR A 159 3.99 -13.22 -1.40
C THR A 159 4.15 -14.69 -1.03
N SER A 160 3.87 -15.11 0.20
CA SER A 160 3.80 -16.52 0.59
C SER A 160 2.39 -17.06 0.55
N LEU A 161 1.41 -16.33 1.12
CA LEU A 161 0.03 -16.80 1.20
C LEU A 161 -0.59 -16.93 -0.18
N TYR A 162 -0.43 -15.90 -1.01
CA TYR A 162 -0.97 -15.86 -2.37
C TYR A 162 0.11 -15.96 -3.45
N GLY A 163 1.29 -16.46 -3.08
CA GLY A 163 2.43 -16.56 -4.00
C GLY A 163 2.17 -17.46 -5.20
N THR A 164 1.57 -18.64 -4.99
CA THR A 164 1.32 -19.65 -6.03
C THR A 164 -0.13 -19.73 -6.50
N VAL A 165 -1.08 -19.42 -5.61
CA VAL A 165 -2.52 -19.46 -5.89
C VAL A 165 -3.11 -18.10 -5.53
N GLY A 166 -3.83 -17.49 -6.43
CA GLY A 166 -4.45 -16.19 -6.20
C GLY A 166 -5.54 -16.24 -5.14
N GLU A 167 -5.85 -15.06 -4.59
CA GLU A 167 -6.88 -14.87 -3.56
C GLU A 167 -8.30 -15.25 -4.03
N GLY A 168 -8.49 -15.40 -5.34
CA GLY A 168 -9.80 -15.57 -5.93
C GLY A 168 -10.50 -14.24 -6.15
N TYR A 169 -11.80 -14.26 -6.38
CA TYR A 169 -12.57 -13.02 -6.50
C TYR A 169 -12.62 -12.28 -5.16
N PRO A 170 -12.47 -10.95 -5.15
CA PRO A 170 -12.66 -10.18 -3.94
C PRO A 170 -14.05 -10.48 -3.40
N SER A 171 -14.11 -11.13 -2.23
CA SER A 171 -15.39 -11.51 -1.59
C SER A 171 -16.21 -10.28 -1.17
N LEU A 172 -15.58 -9.12 -1.13
CA LEU A 172 -16.06 -7.93 -0.45
C LEU A 172 -16.67 -6.88 -1.39
N ASP A 173 -16.38 -6.88 -2.68
CA ASP A 173 -16.96 -5.88 -3.60
C ASP A 173 -17.47 -6.52 -4.90
N ILE A 174 -18.76 -6.79 -4.92
CA ILE A 174 -19.46 -7.27 -6.13
C ILE A 174 -19.40 -6.25 -7.29
N ASN A 175 -19.11 -5.00 -6.97
CA ASN A 175 -19.07 -3.89 -7.91
C ASN A 175 -17.63 -3.50 -8.31
N HIS A 176 -16.59 -4.23 -7.82
CA HIS A 176 -15.21 -3.94 -8.18
C HIS A 176 -15.07 -3.90 -9.71
N PRO A 177 -14.54 -2.80 -10.30
CA PRO A 177 -14.56 -2.57 -11.75
C PRO A 177 -13.84 -3.67 -12.53
N ASN A 178 -12.85 -4.32 -11.92
CA ASN A 178 -12.04 -5.36 -12.56
C ASN A 178 -12.53 -6.79 -12.30
N ARG A 179 -13.61 -6.98 -11.51
CA ARG A 179 -14.13 -8.30 -11.16
C ARG A 179 -14.46 -9.16 -12.37
N ASN A 180 -14.99 -8.56 -13.43
CA ASN A 180 -15.39 -9.26 -14.65
C ASN A 180 -14.25 -9.38 -15.67
N SER A 181 -13.14 -8.69 -15.49
CA SER A 181 -11.99 -8.67 -16.41
C SER A 181 -10.81 -9.51 -15.92
N MET A 182 -10.81 -9.91 -14.65
CA MET A 182 -9.76 -10.68 -14.02
C MET A 182 -10.36 -11.87 -13.27
N ASP A 183 -9.78 -13.04 -13.45
CA ASP A 183 -10.31 -14.28 -12.88
C ASP A 183 -9.91 -14.54 -11.42
N GLY A 184 -9.05 -13.69 -10.85
CA GLY A 184 -8.54 -13.85 -9.48
C GLY A 184 -7.65 -15.08 -9.27
N SER A 185 -7.39 -15.85 -10.33
CA SER A 185 -6.55 -17.04 -10.27
C SER A 185 -5.07 -16.72 -10.46
N GLY A 186 -4.23 -17.70 -10.19
CA GLY A 186 -2.78 -17.56 -10.31
C GLY A 186 -2.16 -16.69 -9.22
N GLY A 187 -1.03 -17.15 -8.70
CA GLY A 187 -0.33 -16.46 -7.62
C GLY A 187 0.45 -15.24 -8.10
N ILE A 188 0.66 -14.31 -7.17
CA ILE A 188 1.37 -13.05 -7.43
C ILE A 188 2.85 -13.28 -7.75
N PHE A 189 3.45 -14.37 -7.26
CA PHE A 189 4.87 -14.66 -7.49
C PHE A 189 5.20 -14.85 -8.98
N LYS A 190 4.27 -15.43 -9.75
CA LYS A 190 4.43 -15.56 -11.20
C LYS A 190 4.56 -14.20 -11.89
N ALA A 191 3.80 -13.19 -11.45
CA ALA A 191 3.91 -11.85 -12.02
C ALA A 191 5.26 -11.19 -11.68
N ILE A 192 5.78 -11.44 -10.46
CA ILE A 192 7.09 -10.96 -10.03
C ILE A 192 8.20 -11.62 -10.87
N GLU A 193 8.16 -12.95 -11.07
CA GLU A 193 9.14 -13.68 -11.86
C GLU A 193 9.18 -13.21 -13.31
N GLU A 194 8.01 -13.11 -13.99
CA GLU A 194 7.92 -12.62 -15.37
C GLU A 194 8.42 -11.16 -15.48
N PHE A 195 8.16 -10.34 -14.45
CA PHE A 195 8.67 -8.97 -14.42
C PHE A 195 10.20 -8.95 -14.33
N LEU A 196 10.80 -9.73 -13.44
CA LEU A 196 12.26 -9.82 -13.28
C LEU A 196 12.95 -10.38 -14.53
N GLU A 197 12.36 -11.38 -15.18
CA GLU A 197 12.87 -11.91 -16.46
C GLU A 197 12.90 -10.86 -17.56
N SER A 198 11.93 -9.94 -17.57
CA SER A 198 11.78 -8.89 -18.59
C SER A 198 12.52 -7.59 -18.25
N ASN A 199 13.01 -7.43 -17.03
CA ASN A 199 13.61 -6.20 -16.51
C ASN A 199 14.86 -6.52 -15.70
N SER A 200 15.96 -6.84 -16.39
CA SER A 200 17.21 -7.35 -15.81
C SER A 200 17.93 -6.38 -14.85
N GLU A 201 17.54 -5.12 -14.81
CA GLU A 201 18.02 -4.15 -13.83
C GLU A 201 17.42 -4.34 -12.44
N TRP A 202 16.34 -5.15 -12.30
CA TRP A 202 15.70 -5.44 -11.03
C TRP A 202 16.14 -6.80 -10.48
N ASN A 203 16.37 -6.86 -9.17
CA ASN A 203 16.76 -8.07 -8.47
C ASN A 203 16.01 -8.20 -7.15
N ILE A 204 15.79 -9.43 -6.67
CA ILE A 204 15.26 -9.66 -5.32
C ILE A 204 16.33 -9.24 -4.31
N GLU A 205 16.01 -8.26 -3.48
CA GLU A 205 16.89 -7.77 -2.41
C GLU A 205 16.51 -8.35 -1.04
N TYR A 206 15.21 -8.57 -0.81
CA TYR A 206 14.71 -9.14 0.43
C TYR A 206 13.53 -10.05 0.16
N GLN A 207 13.47 -11.18 0.86
CA GLN A 207 12.34 -12.09 0.84
C GLN A 207 12.16 -12.76 2.21
N SER A 208 10.91 -12.82 2.68
CA SER A 208 10.50 -13.57 3.87
C SER A 208 9.20 -14.32 3.60
N SER A 209 9.06 -15.50 4.14
CA SER A 209 7.82 -16.27 4.13
C SER A 209 6.97 -16.04 5.39
N ASP A 210 7.48 -15.33 6.39
CA ASP A 210 6.74 -15.03 7.60
C ASP A 210 5.53 -14.14 7.28
N ASN A 211 4.53 -14.19 8.12
CA ASN A 211 3.42 -13.23 8.17
C ASN A 211 2.82 -12.91 6.77
N ASN A 212 2.40 -13.97 6.08
CA ASN A 212 1.88 -13.99 4.71
C ASN A 212 2.93 -13.76 3.60
N GLY A 213 4.13 -13.33 3.95
CA GLY A 213 5.23 -13.12 3.02
C GLY A 213 5.42 -11.67 2.58
N LEU A 214 6.69 -11.29 2.48
CA LEU A 214 7.14 -10.00 1.94
C LEU A 214 8.27 -10.25 0.95
N THR A 215 8.17 -9.68 -0.24
CA THR A 215 9.26 -9.65 -1.22
C THR A 215 9.56 -8.21 -1.60
N ILE A 216 10.84 -7.83 -1.60
CA ILE A 216 11.29 -6.50 -2.03
C ILE A 216 12.31 -6.69 -3.15
N ILE A 217 12.08 -6.00 -4.26
CA ILE A 217 13.01 -5.93 -5.38
C ILE A 217 13.61 -4.54 -5.47
N SER A 218 14.85 -4.46 -5.97
CA SER A 218 15.60 -3.21 -6.15
C SER A 218 16.28 -3.14 -7.51
N LYS A 219 16.62 -1.91 -7.94
CA LYS A 219 17.47 -1.63 -9.10
C LYS A 219 18.59 -0.67 -8.74
#